data_b4d778f3b0d80d9dd7d63ed98aabc617
#
_entry.id   b4d778f3b0d80d9dd7d63ed98aabc617
#
_cell.length_a   1.000
_cell.length_b   1.000
_cell.length_c   1.000
_cell.angle_alpha   90.00
_cell.angle_beta   90.00
_cell.angle_gamma   90.00
#
_symmetry.space_group_name_H-M   'P 1'
#
loop_
_entity.id
_entity.type
_entity.pdbx_description
1 polymer ?
#
loop_
_entity_poly.entity_id
_entity_poly.type
_entity_poly.pdbx_seq_one_letter_code
_entity_poly.pdbx_strand_id
1 'polypeptide(L)'
;MIMKHSSVFGIISILGIVLVASGCHNPKGSALSDFKIEVVPGEDTLRVSDWFSSINEITLTGCVVGEINEVVRFGDHYYASGQFYDTDENGNTSESQSLVSEFDEAGRLIKHLIKQGRGPEEMLNVLAIKINPYNQCLEILGDYGQRLCRVDLSTSAFKGGFSIGETEIIVAENFAPLSDGMYAFYKNLPYSEAEEYKVYVYDEAKSSVICCGIPLEKDIAELVSMVQKNNLFYFDDKVLFYECFMNTMFEVKQDTIAPFLTFASNEYLFPETALHENYRGLNEFVERCRESDWIWSHQNFYPLKEILISTYRYQNCRYINLIDTEKKQSHSFRFVYEDIKYGLVLDTNDRWLSFVGSDNNEVILAFDSFALNLVHERNNEEPEEDNGIFKLVTLAR
;
A
#
# COMPACT_ATOMS: atom_id res chain seq x y z
N MET A 1 30.09 59.55 -56.03
CA MET A 1 28.65 59.35 -55.88
C MET A 1 28.44 58.50 -54.62
N ILE A 2 27.95 59.12 -53.59
CA ILE A 2 28.06 58.68 -52.19
C ILE A 2 26.81 57.88 -51.83
N MET A 3 27.01 56.62 -51.44
CA MET A 3 25.93 55.81 -50.87
C MET A 3 25.89 55.98 -49.37
N LYS A 4 24.72 56.43 -48.87
CA LYS A 4 24.39 56.53 -47.43
C LYS A 4 24.01 55.15 -46.86
N HIS A 5 24.71 54.71 -45.85
CA HIS A 5 24.30 53.64 -44.98
C HIS A 5 23.27 54.14 -43.97
N SER A 6 22.08 53.52 -43.91
CA SER A 6 21.13 53.67 -42.84
C SER A 6 21.20 52.41 -41.94
N SER A 7 21.67 52.61 -40.72
CA SER A 7 21.70 51.61 -39.66
C SER A 7 20.30 51.49 -39.03
N VAL A 8 19.73 50.28 -39.09
CA VAL A 8 18.52 49.91 -38.36
C VAL A 8 18.95 49.28 -37.05
N PHE A 9 18.69 49.98 -35.95
CA PHE A 9 18.82 49.44 -34.61
C PHE A 9 17.69 48.43 -34.38
N GLY A 10 17.99 47.13 -34.33
CA GLY A 10 17.09 46.11 -33.84
C GLY A 10 17.14 46.04 -32.32
N ILE A 11 16.02 46.34 -31.68
CA ILE A 11 15.79 46.13 -30.25
C ILE A 11 15.58 44.63 -30.04
N ILE A 12 16.59 43.96 -29.48
CA ILE A 12 16.43 42.56 -29.00
C ILE A 12 15.79 42.64 -27.63
N SER A 13 14.48 42.32 -27.57
CA SER A 13 13.79 42.06 -26.33
C SER A 13 14.29 40.74 -25.77
N ILE A 14 15.12 40.77 -24.78
CA ILE A 14 15.48 39.62 -23.96
C ILE A 14 14.28 39.32 -23.08
N LEU A 15 13.44 38.37 -23.50
CA LEU A 15 12.46 37.74 -22.62
C LEU A 15 13.25 36.91 -21.64
N GLY A 16 13.44 37.42 -20.42
CA GLY A 16 13.97 36.65 -19.31
C GLY A 16 12.96 35.60 -18.91
N ILE A 17 13.19 34.37 -19.32
CA ILE A 17 12.51 33.21 -18.74
C ILE A 17 13.08 33.09 -17.33
N VAL A 18 12.31 33.57 -16.33
CA VAL A 18 12.54 33.25 -14.94
C VAL A 18 12.11 31.80 -14.78
N LEU A 19 13.06 30.89 -14.91
CA LEU A 19 12.95 29.53 -14.39
C LEU A 19 12.85 29.68 -12.86
N VAL A 20 11.62 29.65 -12.34
CA VAL A 20 11.39 29.37 -10.94
C VAL A 20 11.77 27.90 -10.77
N ALA A 21 13.05 27.64 -10.48
CA ALA A 21 13.47 26.39 -9.91
C ALA A 21 12.75 26.29 -8.56
N SER A 22 11.62 25.59 -8.53
CA SER A 22 11.00 25.12 -7.31
C SER A 22 12.01 24.17 -6.69
N GLY A 23 12.85 24.71 -5.80
CA GLY A 23 13.90 23.96 -5.14
C GLY A 23 13.24 22.91 -4.27
N CYS A 24 13.21 21.66 -4.71
CA CYS A 24 13.01 20.53 -3.83
C CYS A 24 14.06 20.69 -2.71
N HIS A 25 13.63 21.03 -1.52
CA HIS A 25 14.51 21.10 -0.36
C HIS A 25 14.83 19.65 0.00
N ASN A 26 15.97 19.19 -0.49
CA ASN A 26 16.55 17.94 -0.04
C ASN A 26 16.90 18.14 1.45
N PRO A 27 16.30 17.42 2.40
CA PRO A 27 16.73 17.46 3.78
C PRO A 27 18.13 16.85 3.84
N LYS A 28 19.15 17.69 3.69
CA LYS A 28 20.55 17.30 3.92
C LYS A 28 20.73 17.00 5.40
N GLY A 29 20.79 15.75 5.70
CA GLY A 29 20.89 15.18 7.04
C GLY A 29 19.50 14.78 7.53
N SER A 30 19.23 13.48 7.57
CA SER A 30 18.07 12.92 8.22
C SER A 30 18.10 13.34 9.69
N ALA A 31 17.38 14.42 10.02
CA ALA A 31 17.01 14.62 11.41
C ALA A 31 16.23 13.37 11.82
N LEU A 32 16.86 12.52 12.63
CA LEU A 32 16.20 11.34 13.17
C LEU A 32 14.94 11.81 13.91
N SER A 33 13.84 11.12 13.72
CA SER A 33 12.64 11.37 14.50
C SER A 33 12.95 11.21 15.99
N ASP A 34 12.41 12.11 16.83
CA ASP A 34 12.43 11.93 18.30
C ASP A 34 11.58 10.75 18.73
N PHE A 35 10.72 10.25 17.86
CA PHE A 35 9.89 9.08 18.06
C PHE A 35 10.66 7.82 17.62
N LYS A 36 11.21 7.09 18.61
CA LYS A 36 11.98 5.87 18.39
C LYS A 36 11.26 4.68 19.00
N ILE A 37 11.26 3.58 18.27
CA ILE A 37 10.70 2.29 18.70
C ILE A 37 11.74 1.21 18.43
N GLU A 38 11.93 0.36 19.43
CA GLU A 38 12.73 -0.85 19.29
C GLU A 38 11.82 -2.02 18.90
N VAL A 39 12.20 -2.77 17.87
CA VAL A 39 11.53 -4.00 17.45
C VAL A 39 12.46 -5.16 17.76
N VAL A 40 11.96 -6.12 18.56
CA VAL A 40 12.71 -7.30 18.97
C VAL A 40 11.89 -8.54 18.61
N PRO A 41 12.47 -9.53 17.92
CA PRO A 41 11.80 -10.79 17.67
C PRO A 41 11.46 -11.48 18.98
N GLY A 42 10.20 -11.88 19.15
CA GLY A 42 9.70 -12.57 20.32
C GLY A 42 9.11 -13.93 19.94
N GLU A 43 9.13 -14.88 20.86
CA GLU A 43 8.44 -16.17 20.68
C GLU A 43 7.04 -16.20 21.30
N ASP A 44 6.57 -15.03 21.71
CA ASP A 44 5.27 -14.89 22.36
C ASP A 44 4.12 -15.20 21.39
N THR A 45 3.02 -15.58 21.97
CA THR A 45 1.75 -15.80 21.26
C THR A 45 0.86 -14.60 21.42
N LEU A 46 0.47 -13.98 20.30
CA LEU A 46 -0.58 -12.96 20.28
C LEU A 46 -1.90 -13.61 20.70
N ARG A 47 -2.41 -13.26 21.84
CA ARG A 47 -3.79 -13.60 22.22
C ARG A 47 -4.70 -12.53 21.62
N VAL A 48 -5.62 -12.94 20.75
CA VAL A 48 -6.46 -11.99 19.98
C VAL A 48 -7.32 -11.14 20.92
N SER A 49 -7.91 -11.74 21.98
CA SER A 49 -8.73 -11.02 22.96
C SER A 49 -8.01 -9.93 23.76
N ASP A 50 -6.67 -9.95 23.83
CA ASP A 50 -5.90 -8.91 24.52
C ASP A 50 -5.83 -7.60 23.70
N TRP A 51 -6.05 -7.67 22.40
CA TRP A 51 -5.89 -6.56 21.46
C TRP A 51 -7.17 -6.19 20.72
N PHE A 52 -8.08 -7.15 20.55
CA PHE A 52 -9.31 -6.99 19.76
C PHE A 52 -10.52 -7.40 20.59
N SER A 53 -11.60 -6.66 20.47
CA SER A 53 -12.84 -6.90 21.23
C SER A 53 -13.80 -7.84 20.53
N SER A 54 -13.74 -7.93 19.20
CA SER A 54 -14.64 -8.76 18.41
C SER A 54 -14.03 -9.24 17.11
N ILE A 55 -14.58 -10.36 16.62
CA ILE A 55 -14.31 -10.94 15.32
C ILE A 55 -15.64 -11.06 14.58
N ASN A 56 -15.70 -10.49 13.37
CA ASN A 56 -16.84 -10.67 12.48
C ASN A 56 -16.37 -11.36 11.20
N GLU A 57 -17.20 -12.25 10.67
CA GLU A 57 -17.00 -12.91 9.39
C GLU A 57 -18.05 -12.44 8.39
N ILE A 58 -17.60 -12.13 7.20
CA ILE A 58 -18.42 -11.63 6.12
C ILE A 58 -18.12 -12.52 4.91
N THR A 59 -19.06 -13.37 4.54
CA THR A 59 -18.94 -14.21 3.35
C THR A 59 -19.26 -13.40 2.12
N LEU A 60 -18.33 -13.31 1.17
CA LEU A 60 -18.56 -12.63 -0.10
C LEU A 60 -19.43 -13.51 -0.99
N THR A 61 -20.52 -12.95 -1.50
CA THR A 61 -21.54 -13.65 -2.31
C THR A 61 -21.97 -12.81 -3.50
N GLY A 62 -22.59 -13.49 -4.50
CA GLY A 62 -23.09 -12.82 -5.71
C GLY A 62 -22.09 -12.81 -6.87
N CYS A 63 -20.86 -13.27 -6.66
CA CYS A 63 -19.85 -13.52 -7.69
C CYS A 63 -18.89 -14.61 -7.24
N VAL A 64 -18.09 -15.12 -8.17
CA VAL A 64 -16.94 -15.97 -7.83
C VAL A 64 -15.74 -15.06 -7.58
N VAL A 65 -15.04 -15.26 -6.45
CA VAL A 65 -13.85 -14.52 -6.07
C VAL A 65 -12.64 -15.41 -6.32
N GLY A 66 -11.72 -14.98 -7.18
CA GLY A 66 -10.46 -15.67 -7.45
C GLY A 66 -9.33 -15.21 -6.53
N GLU A 67 -9.25 -13.91 -6.28
CA GLU A 67 -8.22 -13.31 -5.44
C GLU A 67 -8.72 -11.98 -4.84
N ILE A 68 -8.25 -11.66 -3.63
CA ILE A 68 -8.43 -10.35 -3.00
C ILE A 68 -7.05 -9.76 -2.73
N ASN A 69 -6.82 -8.55 -3.24
CA ASN A 69 -5.56 -7.84 -3.08
C ASN A 69 -5.62 -6.77 -1.99
N GLU A 70 -6.64 -5.93 -2.01
CA GLU A 70 -6.83 -4.85 -1.05
C GLU A 70 -8.33 -4.64 -0.81
N VAL A 71 -8.70 -4.33 0.42
CA VAL A 71 -10.07 -3.97 0.80
C VAL A 71 -10.05 -2.67 1.56
N VAL A 72 -10.94 -1.76 1.17
CA VAL A 72 -11.21 -0.52 1.90
C VAL A 72 -12.70 -0.46 2.27
N ARG A 73 -13.00 0.12 3.42
CA ARG A 73 -14.36 0.27 3.90
C ARG A 73 -14.80 1.73 3.90
N PHE A 74 -16.02 1.98 3.48
CA PHE A 74 -16.66 3.30 3.63
C PHE A 74 -18.13 3.13 4.03
N GLY A 75 -18.49 3.59 5.22
CA GLY A 75 -19.81 3.33 5.80
C GLY A 75 -20.06 1.83 5.95
N ASP A 76 -21.17 1.37 5.38
CA ASP A 76 -21.60 -0.04 5.41
C ASP A 76 -21.16 -0.82 4.17
N HIS A 77 -20.23 -0.28 3.37
CA HIS A 77 -19.78 -0.87 2.10
C HIS A 77 -18.31 -1.26 2.17
N TYR A 78 -18.00 -2.41 1.57
CA TYR A 78 -16.63 -2.87 1.31
C TYR A 78 -16.31 -2.74 -0.17
N TYR A 79 -15.19 -2.14 -0.46
CA TYR A 79 -14.63 -2.03 -1.82
C TYR A 79 -13.39 -2.89 -1.88
N ALA A 80 -13.41 -3.91 -2.74
CA ALA A 80 -12.32 -4.87 -2.84
C ALA A 80 -11.69 -4.81 -4.24
N SER A 81 -10.35 -4.75 -4.28
CA SER A 81 -9.59 -5.01 -5.50
C SER A 81 -9.14 -6.46 -5.54
N GLY A 82 -9.18 -7.06 -6.73
CA GLY A 82 -8.86 -8.48 -6.89
C GLY A 82 -9.32 -9.05 -8.21
N GLN A 83 -9.77 -10.30 -8.18
CA GLN A 83 -10.32 -11.01 -9.33
C GLN A 83 -11.74 -11.47 -9.01
N PHE A 84 -12.72 -10.92 -9.70
CA PHE A 84 -14.12 -11.19 -9.50
C PHE A 84 -14.78 -11.57 -10.84
N TYR A 85 -15.62 -12.59 -10.82
CA TYR A 85 -16.26 -13.13 -12.02
C TYR A 85 -17.75 -13.28 -11.80
N ASP A 86 -18.55 -12.80 -12.77
CA ASP A 86 -19.99 -13.07 -12.79
C ASP A 86 -20.25 -14.55 -13.00
N THR A 87 -21.39 -15.04 -12.50
CA THR A 87 -21.90 -16.37 -12.80
C THR A 87 -23.19 -16.27 -13.60
N ASP A 88 -23.37 -17.17 -14.58
CA ASP A 88 -24.63 -17.31 -15.30
C ASP A 88 -25.71 -18.05 -14.46
N GLU A 89 -26.93 -18.15 -14.98
CA GLU A 89 -28.04 -18.85 -14.32
C GLU A 89 -27.76 -20.36 -14.10
N ASN A 90 -26.78 -20.92 -14.77
CA ASN A 90 -26.35 -22.31 -14.67
C ASN A 90 -25.15 -22.49 -13.74
N GLY A 91 -24.65 -21.42 -13.14
CA GLY A 91 -23.47 -21.41 -12.26
C GLY A 91 -22.12 -21.42 -13.00
N ASN A 92 -22.10 -21.20 -14.34
CA ASN A 92 -20.83 -21.10 -15.07
C ASN A 92 -20.21 -19.72 -14.86
N THR A 93 -18.92 -19.69 -14.63
CA THR A 93 -18.15 -18.45 -14.44
C THR A 93 -17.97 -17.72 -15.78
N SER A 94 -18.17 -16.42 -15.77
CA SER A 94 -17.91 -15.53 -16.92
C SER A 94 -16.42 -15.52 -17.27
N GLU A 95 -16.11 -15.35 -18.57
CA GLU A 95 -14.73 -15.07 -19.02
C GLU A 95 -14.30 -13.63 -18.70
N SER A 96 -15.25 -12.72 -18.42
CA SER A 96 -14.97 -11.33 -18.11
C SER A 96 -14.62 -11.17 -16.63
N GLN A 97 -13.44 -10.67 -16.38
CA GLN A 97 -12.94 -10.38 -15.04
C GLN A 97 -13.25 -8.94 -14.64
N SER A 98 -13.71 -8.76 -13.40
CA SER A 98 -13.77 -7.48 -12.73
C SER A 98 -12.59 -7.34 -11.76
N LEU A 99 -12.01 -6.14 -11.70
CA LEU A 99 -10.80 -5.84 -10.92
C LEU A 99 -11.12 -5.12 -9.61
N VAL A 100 -12.27 -4.42 -9.56
CA VAL A 100 -12.75 -3.76 -8.34
C VAL A 100 -14.25 -3.98 -8.23
N SER A 101 -14.69 -4.38 -7.04
CA SER A 101 -16.09 -4.69 -6.74
C SER A 101 -16.52 -4.08 -5.42
N GLU A 102 -17.79 -3.72 -5.33
CA GLU A 102 -18.47 -3.17 -4.18
C GLU A 102 -19.39 -4.22 -3.56
N PHE A 103 -19.30 -4.39 -2.26
CA PHE A 103 -20.12 -5.31 -1.46
C PHE A 103 -20.80 -4.54 -0.33
N ASP A 104 -22.00 -4.98 0.08
CA ASP A 104 -22.68 -4.47 1.26
C ASP A 104 -22.06 -5.02 2.56
N GLU A 105 -22.55 -4.56 3.72
CA GLU A 105 -22.09 -5.00 5.04
C GLU A 105 -22.25 -6.52 5.29
N ALA A 106 -23.18 -7.17 4.57
CA ALA A 106 -23.40 -8.61 4.64
C ALA A 106 -22.54 -9.40 3.64
N GLY A 107 -21.68 -8.73 2.87
CA GLY A 107 -20.82 -9.35 1.85
C GLY A 107 -21.50 -9.66 0.52
N ARG A 108 -22.71 -9.15 0.28
CA ARG A 108 -23.41 -9.35 -1.01
C ARG A 108 -22.89 -8.37 -2.04
N LEU A 109 -22.55 -8.86 -3.22
CA LEU A 109 -22.13 -8.02 -4.34
C LEU A 109 -23.23 -7.01 -4.67
N ILE A 110 -22.86 -5.73 -4.68
CA ILE A 110 -23.70 -4.63 -5.15
C ILE A 110 -23.41 -4.36 -6.62
N LYS A 111 -22.13 -4.21 -6.95
CA LYS A 111 -21.72 -3.82 -8.31
C LYS A 111 -20.24 -4.13 -8.57
N HIS A 112 -19.92 -4.50 -9.80
CA HIS A 112 -18.56 -4.43 -10.34
C HIS A 112 -18.28 -3.00 -10.81
N LEU A 113 -17.24 -2.38 -10.26
CA LEU A 113 -16.91 -0.97 -10.51
C LEU A 113 -15.92 -0.80 -11.66
N ILE A 114 -14.90 -1.65 -11.72
CA ILE A 114 -13.87 -1.63 -12.76
C ILE A 114 -13.73 -3.03 -13.35
N LYS A 115 -13.87 -3.14 -14.67
CA LYS A 115 -13.62 -4.37 -15.42
C LYS A 115 -12.23 -4.37 -16.02
N GLN A 116 -11.71 -5.56 -16.28
CA GLN A 116 -10.47 -5.69 -17.02
C GLN A 116 -10.68 -5.36 -18.50
N GLY A 117 -9.89 -4.42 -19.01
CA GLY A 117 -10.00 -4.00 -20.40
C GLY A 117 -9.30 -2.68 -20.71
N ARG A 118 -9.65 -2.07 -21.84
CA ARG A 118 -9.06 -0.82 -22.34
C ARG A 118 -10.09 0.29 -22.58
N GLY A 119 -11.32 0.10 -22.13
CA GLY A 119 -12.37 1.11 -22.19
C GLY A 119 -12.17 2.23 -21.17
N PRO A 120 -13.01 3.28 -21.25
CA PRO A 120 -12.91 4.44 -20.34
C PRO A 120 -13.08 4.06 -18.86
N GLU A 121 -13.95 3.10 -18.58
CA GLU A 121 -14.26 2.58 -17.23
C GLU A 121 -13.61 1.22 -16.98
N GLU A 122 -12.56 0.87 -17.74
CA GLU A 122 -11.82 -0.38 -17.65
C GLU A 122 -10.36 -0.09 -17.32
N MET A 123 -9.68 -1.07 -16.75
CA MET A 123 -8.23 -1.04 -16.48
C MET A 123 -7.57 -2.36 -16.85
N LEU A 124 -6.31 -2.34 -17.22
CA LEU A 124 -5.53 -3.56 -17.48
C LEU A 124 -5.19 -4.31 -16.21
N ASN A 125 -4.92 -3.57 -15.14
CA ASN A 125 -4.71 -4.07 -13.78
C ASN A 125 -5.02 -2.98 -12.76
N VAL A 126 -5.10 -3.36 -11.48
CA VAL A 126 -5.21 -2.44 -10.34
C VAL A 126 -4.05 -2.70 -9.41
N LEU A 127 -3.36 -1.63 -8.99
CA LEU A 127 -2.23 -1.67 -8.08
C LEU A 127 -2.62 -1.29 -6.65
N ALA A 128 -3.47 -0.26 -6.51
CA ALA A 128 -3.94 0.21 -5.21
C ALA A 128 -5.33 0.85 -5.31
N ILE A 129 -6.09 0.75 -4.25
CA ILE A 129 -7.36 1.46 -4.06
C ILE A 129 -7.34 2.25 -2.76
N LYS A 130 -7.87 3.46 -2.75
CA LYS A 130 -7.94 4.31 -1.55
C LYS A 130 -9.26 5.06 -1.50
N ILE A 131 -9.82 5.20 -0.31
CA ILE A 131 -10.88 6.18 -0.09
C ILE A 131 -10.23 7.55 0.01
N ASN A 132 -10.68 8.50 -0.81
CA ASN A 132 -10.30 9.89 -0.67
C ASN A 132 -11.31 10.59 0.25
N PRO A 133 -10.92 10.95 1.49
CA PRO A 133 -11.85 11.53 2.45
C PRO A 133 -12.26 12.97 2.08
N TYR A 134 -11.53 13.62 1.19
CA TYR A 134 -11.75 15.02 0.83
C TYR A 134 -12.82 15.20 -0.25
N ASN A 135 -12.99 14.22 -1.15
CA ASN A 135 -13.96 14.29 -2.25
C ASN A 135 -14.96 13.12 -2.28
N GLN A 136 -14.88 12.22 -1.28
CA GLN A 136 -15.75 11.05 -1.13
C GLN A 136 -15.77 10.15 -2.39
N CYS A 137 -14.60 9.94 -2.96
CA CYS A 137 -14.41 9.01 -4.06
C CYS A 137 -13.58 7.79 -3.62
N LEU A 138 -13.89 6.65 -4.21
CA LEU A 138 -12.92 5.57 -4.32
C LEU A 138 -11.95 5.94 -5.44
N GLU A 139 -10.69 6.06 -5.12
CA GLU A 139 -9.63 6.32 -6.08
C GLU A 139 -8.84 5.05 -6.35
N ILE A 140 -8.54 4.81 -7.62
CA ILE A 140 -8.02 3.53 -8.11
C ILE A 140 -6.83 3.81 -9.01
N LEU A 141 -5.65 3.32 -8.59
CA LEU A 141 -4.42 3.36 -9.36
C LEU A 141 -4.32 2.07 -10.18
N GLY A 142 -4.17 2.20 -11.48
CA GLY A 142 -4.07 1.05 -12.37
C GLY A 142 -3.31 1.34 -13.65
N ASP A 143 -3.52 0.47 -14.67
CA ASP A 143 -2.81 0.53 -15.95
C ASP A 143 -1.29 0.58 -15.76
N TYR A 144 -0.79 -0.35 -14.93
CA TYR A 144 0.63 -0.43 -14.55
C TYR A 144 1.15 0.87 -13.89
N GLY A 145 0.29 1.55 -13.12
CA GLY A 145 0.63 2.78 -12.42
C GLY A 145 0.58 4.05 -13.26
N GLN A 146 -0.02 3.99 -14.45
CA GLN A 146 -0.08 5.13 -15.38
C GLN A 146 -1.39 5.91 -15.30
N ARG A 147 -2.41 5.40 -14.62
CA ARG A 147 -3.73 6.05 -14.55
C ARG A 147 -4.31 5.99 -13.15
N LEU A 148 -4.83 7.12 -12.69
CA LEU A 148 -5.68 7.23 -11.51
C LEU A 148 -7.13 7.47 -11.96
N CYS A 149 -8.06 6.61 -11.51
CA CYS A 149 -9.49 6.74 -11.76
C CYS A 149 -10.24 7.02 -10.46
N ARG A 150 -11.44 7.59 -10.59
CA ARG A 150 -12.33 7.93 -9.48
C ARG A 150 -13.71 7.35 -9.68
N VAL A 151 -14.25 6.78 -8.62
CA VAL A 151 -15.64 6.32 -8.52
C VAL A 151 -16.28 7.03 -7.35
N ASP A 152 -17.43 7.64 -7.56
CA ASP A 152 -18.21 8.32 -6.52
C ASP A 152 -18.79 7.29 -5.53
N LEU A 153 -18.51 7.43 -4.24
CA LEU A 153 -18.91 6.47 -3.22
C LEU A 153 -20.44 6.48 -2.94
N SER A 154 -21.13 7.57 -3.25
CA SER A 154 -22.57 7.69 -3.01
C SER A 154 -23.42 7.11 -4.13
N THR A 155 -22.90 7.08 -5.35
CA THR A 155 -23.65 6.70 -6.56
C THR A 155 -23.02 5.51 -7.30
N SER A 156 -21.82 5.10 -6.91
CA SER A 156 -20.99 4.10 -7.60
C SER A 156 -20.79 4.44 -9.09
N ALA A 157 -20.80 5.74 -9.40
CA ALA A 157 -20.61 6.26 -10.76
C ALA A 157 -19.14 6.59 -11.02
N PHE A 158 -18.65 6.21 -12.20
CA PHE A 158 -17.33 6.61 -12.67
C PHE A 158 -17.26 8.12 -12.90
N LYS A 159 -16.26 8.79 -12.30
CA LYS A 159 -16.07 10.25 -12.38
C LYS A 159 -14.85 10.67 -13.21
N GLY A 160 -14.28 9.76 -13.98
CA GLY A 160 -13.08 10.05 -14.75
C GLY A 160 -11.81 9.83 -13.94
N GLY A 161 -10.78 10.60 -14.23
CA GLY A 161 -9.47 10.49 -13.63
C GLY A 161 -8.43 11.23 -14.47
N PHE A 162 -7.15 10.97 -14.22
CA PHE A 162 -6.06 11.55 -15.01
C PHE A 162 -4.94 10.55 -15.30
N SER A 163 -4.15 10.86 -16.33
CA SER A 163 -2.98 10.07 -16.72
C SER A 163 -1.76 10.50 -15.91
N ILE A 164 -1.22 9.60 -15.12
CA ILE A 164 0.07 9.78 -14.44
C ILE A 164 1.21 9.66 -15.46
N GLY A 165 1.03 8.83 -16.49
CA GLY A 165 2.01 8.66 -17.58
C GLY A 165 2.33 9.93 -18.37
N GLU A 166 1.45 10.95 -18.31
CA GLU A 166 1.67 12.26 -18.92
C GLU A 166 2.30 13.28 -17.96
N THR A 167 2.59 12.88 -16.73
CA THR A 167 3.22 13.72 -15.70
C THR A 167 4.72 13.42 -15.58
N GLU A 168 5.43 14.22 -14.76
CA GLU A 168 6.83 14.00 -14.40
C GLU A 168 7.07 12.69 -13.63
N ILE A 169 6.00 12.10 -13.06
CA ILE A 169 6.07 10.85 -12.28
C ILE A 169 6.18 9.63 -13.20
N ILE A 170 5.54 9.70 -14.38
CA ILE A 170 5.49 8.65 -15.42
C ILE A 170 4.74 7.39 -14.96
N VAL A 171 5.14 6.79 -13.84
CA VAL A 171 4.55 5.57 -13.26
C VAL A 171 4.54 5.69 -11.74
N ALA A 172 3.49 5.23 -11.10
CA ALA A 172 3.39 5.11 -9.64
C ALA A 172 3.01 3.67 -9.25
N GLU A 173 3.54 3.18 -8.15
CA GLU A 173 3.23 1.84 -7.63
C GLU A 173 2.21 1.89 -6.48
N ASN A 174 2.15 3.02 -5.78
CA ASN A 174 1.18 3.31 -4.74
C ASN A 174 0.90 4.81 -4.66
N PHE A 175 -0.19 5.18 -4.00
CA PHE A 175 -0.57 6.57 -3.81
C PHE A 175 -1.35 6.78 -2.51
N ALA A 176 -1.44 8.03 -2.08
CA ALA A 176 -2.39 8.46 -1.05
C ALA A 176 -2.84 9.90 -1.33
N PRO A 177 -4.15 10.20 -1.26
CA PRO A 177 -4.65 11.57 -1.27
C PRO A 177 -4.13 12.36 -0.06
N LEU A 178 -3.65 13.58 -0.27
CA LEU A 178 -3.21 14.53 0.77
C LEU A 178 -4.25 15.63 1.00
N SER A 179 -5.02 15.96 -0.02
CA SER A 179 -6.18 16.82 -0.02
C SER A 179 -6.97 16.61 -1.32
N ASP A 180 -8.03 17.38 -1.55
CA ASP A 180 -8.72 17.35 -2.83
C ASP A 180 -7.79 17.82 -3.96
N GLY A 181 -7.54 16.92 -4.93
CA GLY A 181 -6.62 17.12 -6.05
C GLY A 181 -5.13 17.13 -5.70
N MET A 182 -4.72 16.77 -4.48
CA MET A 182 -3.32 16.61 -4.14
C MET A 182 -3.01 15.19 -3.69
N TYR A 183 -1.91 14.65 -4.20
CA TYR A 183 -1.54 13.24 -4.03
C TYR A 183 -0.09 13.07 -3.64
N ALA A 184 0.18 12.14 -2.73
CA ALA A 184 1.48 11.49 -2.63
C ALA A 184 1.51 10.29 -3.57
N PHE A 185 2.55 10.16 -4.39
CA PHE A 185 2.83 9.00 -5.22
C PHE A 185 4.15 8.38 -4.83
N TYR A 186 4.17 7.07 -4.81
CA TYR A 186 5.37 6.27 -4.58
C TYR A 186 5.75 5.47 -5.82
N LYS A 187 7.06 5.39 -6.07
CA LYS A 187 7.66 4.47 -7.02
C LYS A 187 9.00 3.94 -6.51
N ASN A 188 9.29 2.70 -6.87
CA ASN A 188 10.50 2.01 -6.45
C ASN A 188 11.53 1.86 -7.58
N LEU A 189 11.08 1.69 -8.81
CA LEU A 189 11.96 1.47 -9.95
C LEU A 189 12.15 2.75 -10.77
N PRO A 190 13.38 3.04 -11.23
CA PRO A 190 13.63 4.14 -12.15
C PRO A 190 13.14 3.76 -13.56
N TYR A 191 12.28 4.59 -14.14
CA TYR A 191 11.83 4.45 -15.54
C TYR A 191 12.61 5.36 -16.47
N SER A 192 13.37 6.31 -15.92
CA SER A 192 14.29 7.16 -16.67
C SER A 192 15.54 7.49 -15.84
N GLU A 193 16.62 7.93 -16.50
CA GLU A 193 17.85 8.35 -15.82
C GLU A 193 17.69 9.65 -14.99
N ALA A 194 16.66 10.44 -15.30
CA ALA A 194 16.37 11.70 -14.64
C ALA A 194 15.64 11.55 -13.29
N GLU A 195 15.15 10.34 -12.97
CA GLU A 195 14.43 10.11 -11.73
C GLU A 195 15.36 9.96 -10.53
N GLU A 196 15.10 10.75 -9.50
CA GLU A 196 15.98 10.88 -8.34
C GLU A 196 15.32 10.52 -7.01
N TYR A 197 13.98 10.43 -6.96
CA TYR A 197 13.23 10.30 -5.72
C TYR A 197 12.20 9.15 -5.78
N LYS A 198 11.83 8.64 -4.61
CA LYS A 198 10.81 7.59 -4.43
C LYS A 198 9.42 8.14 -4.17
N VAL A 199 9.31 9.29 -3.51
CA VAL A 199 8.03 9.90 -3.13
C VAL A 199 7.89 11.26 -3.79
N TYR A 200 6.74 11.47 -4.43
CA TYR A 200 6.38 12.69 -5.14
C TYR A 200 5.04 13.21 -4.63
N VAL A 201 4.97 14.51 -4.35
CA VAL A 201 3.71 15.20 -4.08
C VAL A 201 3.28 15.94 -5.33
N TYR A 202 2.12 15.58 -5.86
CA TYR A 202 1.57 16.09 -7.11
C TYR A 202 0.31 16.91 -6.87
N ASP A 203 0.23 18.07 -7.50
CA ASP A 203 -0.93 18.97 -7.51
C ASP A 203 -1.64 18.85 -8.88
N GLU A 204 -2.80 18.24 -8.91
CA GLU A 204 -3.59 18.01 -10.13
C GLU A 204 -4.02 19.32 -10.78
N ALA A 205 -4.41 20.33 -9.96
CA ALA A 205 -4.86 21.63 -10.49
C ALA A 205 -3.74 22.39 -11.20
N LYS A 206 -2.46 22.19 -10.76
CA LYS A 206 -1.28 22.75 -11.40
C LYS A 206 -0.67 21.82 -12.44
N SER A 207 -1.10 20.56 -12.48
CA SER A 207 -0.50 19.48 -13.28
C SER A 207 1.01 19.40 -13.11
N SER A 208 1.49 19.45 -11.86
CA SER A 208 2.91 19.47 -11.55
C SER A 208 3.27 18.83 -10.21
N VAL A 209 4.47 18.27 -10.13
CA VAL A 209 5.10 17.89 -8.87
C VAL A 209 5.50 19.16 -8.11
N ILE A 210 5.08 19.23 -6.85
CA ILE A 210 5.36 20.40 -5.98
C ILE A 210 6.35 20.09 -4.87
N CYS A 211 6.53 18.82 -4.52
CA CYS A 211 7.51 18.35 -3.55
C CYS A 211 7.94 16.93 -3.91
N CYS A 212 9.17 16.57 -3.61
CA CYS A 212 9.66 15.20 -3.74
C CYS A 212 10.70 14.93 -2.65
N GLY A 213 10.93 13.66 -2.36
CA GLY A 213 11.92 13.28 -1.37
C GLY A 213 12.16 11.77 -1.33
N ILE A 214 13.12 11.39 -0.50
CA ILE A 214 13.63 10.04 -0.33
C ILE A 214 14.33 9.57 -1.61
N PRO A 215 15.67 9.57 -1.62
CA PRO A 215 16.44 9.21 -2.81
C PRO A 215 16.10 7.85 -3.37
N LEU A 216 16.01 7.75 -4.69
CA LEU A 216 15.90 6.51 -5.41
C LEU A 216 17.33 5.98 -5.70
N GLU A 217 17.73 4.97 -4.96
CA GLU A 217 19.05 4.34 -5.10
C GLU A 217 18.98 3.26 -6.17
N LYS A 218 19.44 3.58 -7.37
CA LYS A 218 19.29 2.74 -8.58
C LYS A 218 20.05 1.44 -8.52
N ASP A 219 21.17 1.40 -7.84
CA ASP A 219 22.04 0.22 -7.67
C ASP A 219 21.42 -0.87 -6.78
N ILE A 220 20.50 -0.50 -5.89
CA ILE A 220 19.79 -1.43 -5.01
C ILE A 220 18.31 -1.61 -5.36
N ALA A 221 17.81 -0.92 -6.37
CA ALA A 221 16.38 -0.90 -6.70
C ALA A 221 15.80 -2.30 -6.94
N GLU A 222 16.54 -3.21 -7.57
CA GLU A 222 16.11 -4.59 -7.79
C GLU A 222 15.99 -5.38 -6.48
N LEU A 223 16.83 -5.12 -5.47
CA LEU A 223 16.78 -5.78 -4.17
C LEU A 223 15.59 -5.30 -3.35
N VAL A 224 15.28 -4.02 -3.47
CA VAL A 224 14.18 -3.37 -2.73
C VAL A 224 12.83 -3.57 -3.43
N SER A 225 12.80 -4.08 -4.65
CA SER A 225 11.57 -4.36 -5.42
C SER A 225 10.70 -5.49 -4.84
N MET A 226 11.06 -6.02 -3.68
CA MET A 226 10.22 -6.97 -2.94
C MET A 226 8.86 -6.31 -2.66
N VAL A 227 7.84 -6.86 -3.30
CA VAL A 227 6.50 -6.29 -3.41
C VAL A 227 5.92 -5.92 -2.05
N GLN A 228 5.72 -4.63 -1.85
CA GLN A 228 4.93 -4.09 -0.74
C GLN A 228 3.63 -3.52 -1.30
N LYS A 229 2.52 -3.94 -0.72
CA LYS A 229 1.20 -3.46 -1.17
C LYS A 229 0.79 -2.14 -0.52
N ASN A 230 1.37 -1.77 0.61
CA ASN A 230 0.92 -0.63 1.41
C ASN A 230 2.07 0.26 1.88
N ASN A 231 2.77 0.89 0.92
CA ASN A 231 3.87 1.82 1.22
C ASN A 231 3.39 3.19 1.68
N LEU A 232 2.24 3.65 1.14
CA LEU A 232 1.59 4.90 1.53
C LEU A 232 0.25 4.55 2.17
N PHE A 233 0.05 4.96 3.42
CA PHE A 233 -1.15 4.64 4.19
C PHE A 233 -1.53 5.79 5.14
N TYR A 234 -2.79 5.83 5.50
CA TYR A 234 -3.27 6.78 6.51
C TYR A 234 -3.03 6.21 7.90
N PHE A 235 -2.54 7.04 8.80
CA PHE A 235 -2.49 6.76 10.22
C PHE A 235 -2.86 8.02 10.99
N ASP A 236 -3.93 7.94 11.77
CA ASP A 236 -4.56 9.15 12.29
C ASP A 236 -4.89 10.07 11.10
N ASP A 237 -4.70 11.36 11.18
CA ASP A 237 -4.91 12.30 10.06
C ASP A 237 -3.67 12.49 9.16
N LYS A 238 -2.69 11.57 9.22
CA LYS A 238 -1.42 11.66 8.49
C LYS A 238 -1.33 10.65 7.37
N VAL A 239 -0.66 11.04 6.30
CA VAL A 239 -0.16 10.09 5.30
C VAL A 239 1.26 9.71 5.67
N LEU A 240 1.48 8.43 5.89
CA LEU A 240 2.79 7.87 6.20
C LEU A 240 3.32 7.08 5.02
N PHE A 241 4.63 7.17 4.86
CA PHE A 241 5.40 6.39 3.89
C PHE A 241 6.42 5.51 4.61
N TYR A 242 6.47 4.26 4.20
CA TYR A 242 7.50 3.32 4.60
C TYR A 242 7.82 2.33 3.48
N GLU A 243 9.07 2.01 3.32
CA GLU A 243 9.53 0.97 2.40
C GLU A 243 10.39 -0.05 3.16
N CYS A 244 10.34 -1.29 2.72
CA CYS A 244 11.15 -2.39 3.22
C CYS A 244 12.64 -2.03 3.28
N PHE A 245 13.33 -2.44 4.34
CA PHE A 245 14.73 -2.17 4.63
C PHE A 245 15.08 -0.74 5.07
N MET A 246 14.10 0.17 5.12
CA MET A 246 14.30 1.48 5.73
C MET A 246 14.21 1.39 7.25
N ASN A 247 15.02 2.19 7.93
CA ASN A 247 14.96 2.30 9.39
C ASN A 247 14.12 3.51 9.86
N THR A 248 13.49 4.21 8.92
CA THR A 248 12.68 5.40 9.21
C THR A 248 11.41 5.40 8.39
N MET A 249 10.29 5.63 9.06
CA MET A 249 9.00 5.93 8.46
C MET A 249 8.84 7.44 8.35
N PHE A 250 8.27 7.93 7.26
CA PHE A 250 8.14 9.35 6.98
C PHE A 250 6.67 9.78 6.94
N GLU A 251 6.41 10.98 7.44
CA GLU A 251 5.15 11.69 7.22
C GLU A 251 5.25 12.49 5.92
N VAL A 252 4.28 12.31 5.02
CA VAL A 252 4.18 13.02 3.75
C VAL A 252 3.10 14.08 3.86
N LYS A 253 3.48 15.33 3.68
CA LYS A 253 2.59 16.51 3.62
C LYS A 253 2.62 17.14 2.25
N GLN A 254 1.79 18.13 2.05
CA GLN A 254 1.69 18.84 0.76
C GLN A 254 3.00 19.48 0.31
N ASP A 255 3.82 19.95 1.25
CA ASP A 255 5.05 20.73 0.99
C ASP A 255 6.30 20.15 1.62
N THR A 256 6.18 18.99 2.30
CA THR A 256 7.29 18.45 3.08
C THR A 256 7.18 16.93 3.26
N ILE A 257 8.32 16.26 3.30
CA ILE A 257 8.44 14.85 3.67
C ILE A 257 9.42 14.80 4.85
N ALA A 258 8.95 14.38 6.01
CA ALA A 258 9.72 14.45 7.25
C ALA A 258 9.70 13.12 8.02
N PRO A 259 10.76 12.77 8.76
CA PRO A 259 10.77 11.60 9.62
C PRO A 259 9.63 11.63 10.64
N PHE A 260 8.87 10.54 10.70
CA PHE A 260 7.79 10.34 11.66
C PHE A 260 8.22 9.41 12.79
N LEU A 261 8.71 8.22 12.47
CA LEU A 261 9.14 7.19 13.40
C LEU A 261 10.45 6.58 12.93
N THR A 262 11.38 6.36 13.84
CA THR A 262 12.65 5.67 13.56
C THR A 262 12.71 4.37 14.37
N PHE A 263 13.00 3.27 13.70
CA PHE A 263 13.31 2.01 14.36
C PHE A 263 14.67 2.13 15.03
N ALA A 264 14.68 1.96 16.35
CA ALA A 264 15.90 2.12 17.14
C ALA A 264 16.93 1.03 16.78
N SER A 265 18.18 1.43 16.70
CA SER A 265 19.27 0.50 16.43
C SER A 265 19.43 -0.51 17.56
N ASN A 266 19.33 -1.79 17.21
CA ASN A 266 19.65 -2.93 18.06
C ASN A 266 20.32 -4.01 17.21
N GLU A 267 20.63 -5.14 17.79
CA GLU A 267 21.29 -6.26 17.10
C GLU A 267 20.45 -6.91 16.00
N TYR A 268 19.12 -6.70 16.02
CA TYR A 268 18.17 -7.25 15.05
C TYR A 268 17.85 -6.32 13.89
N LEU A 269 18.16 -5.03 14.03
CA LEU A 269 17.83 -4.07 12.98
C LEU A 269 18.60 -4.35 11.70
N PHE A 270 17.89 -4.35 10.56
CA PHE A 270 18.53 -4.54 9.25
C PHE A 270 19.60 -3.46 9.00
N PRO A 271 20.85 -3.83 8.73
CA PRO A 271 21.90 -2.87 8.43
C PRO A 271 21.77 -2.39 6.98
N GLU A 272 21.50 -1.10 6.77
CA GLU A 272 21.37 -0.52 5.41
C GLU A 272 22.58 -0.82 4.53
N THR A 273 23.78 -0.94 5.12
CA THR A 273 25.00 -1.31 4.39
C THR A 273 24.93 -2.67 3.72
N ALA A 274 24.08 -3.59 4.19
CA ALA A 274 23.87 -4.88 3.56
C ALA A 274 23.23 -4.77 2.17
N LEU A 275 22.49 -3.70 1.88
CA LEU A 275 21.95 -3.47 0.54
C LEU A 275 23.04 -3.23 -0.51
N HIS A 276 24.20 -2.72 -0.10
CA HIS A 276 25.33 -2.37 -0.98
C HIS A 276 26.40 -3.47 -1.06
N GLU A 277 26.15 -4.65 -0.46
CA GLU A 277 27.00 -5.82 -0.65
C GLU A 277 26.86 -6.34 -2.10
N ASN A 278 27.85 -7.04 -2.59
CA ASN A 278 27.84 -7.55 -3.96
C ASN A 278 27.09 -8.88 -4.04
N TYR A 279 25.84 -8.85 -4.44
CA TYR A 279 24.98 -10.00 -4.66
C TYR A 279 24.90 -10.37 -6.14
N ARG A 280 24.83 -11.65 -6.45
CA ARG A 280 24.58 -12.17 -7.83
C ARG A 280 23.12 -12.01 -8.26
N GLY A 281 22.26 -11.50 -7.40
CA GLY A 281 20.85 -11.22 -7.64
C GLY A 281 20.00 -11.39 -6.40
N LEU A 282 18.69 -11.17 -6.54
CA LEU A 282 17.73 -11.17 -5.46
C LEU A 282 17.75 -12.45 -4.61
N ASN A 283 17.91 -13.62 -5.23
CA ASN A 283 17.90 -14.89 -4.48
C ASN A 283 19.05 -14.97 -3.46
N GLU A 284 20.26 -14.55 -3.84
CA GLU A 284 21.41 -14.55 -2.92
C GLU A 284 21.21 -13.57 -1.77
N PHE A 285 20.65 -12.40 -2.07
CA PHE A 285 20.29 -11.42 -1.05
C PHE A 285 19.24 -11.98 -0.06
N VAL A 286 18.18 -12.62 -0.55
CA VAL A 286 17.15 -13.24 0.29
C VAL A 286 17.72 -14.36 1.17
N GLU A 287 18.60 -15.22 0.63
CA GLU A 287 19.28 -16.24 1.44
C GLU A 287 20.17 -15.61 2.53
N ARG A 288 20.92 -14.56 2.18
CA ARG A 288 21.71 -13.80 3.16
C ARG A 288 20.85 -13.22 4.29
N CYS A 289 19.67 -12.67 3.96
CA CYS A 289 18.71 -12.21 4.96
C CYS A 289 18.18 -13.34 5.86
N ARG A 290 17.87 -14.50 5.28
CA ARG A 290 17.39 -15.68 6.02
C ARG A 290 18.41 -16.28 6.98
N GLU A 291 19.68 -16.21 6.62
CA GLU A 291 20.79 -16.72 7.43
C GLU A 291 21.28 -15.72 8.48
N SER A 292 20.82 -14.49 8.43
CA SER A 292 21.20 -13.42 9.36
C SER A 292 20.29 -13.39 10.59
N ASP A 293 20.76 -12.68 11.63
CA ASP A 293 19.96 -12.31 12.78
C ASP A 293 19.29 -10.92 12.61
N TRP A 294 18.96 -10.56 11.36
CA TRP A 294 18.32 -9.29 11.06
C TRP A 294 16.79 -9.44 10.90
N ILE A 295 16.05 -8.44 11.35
CA ILE A 295 14.67 -8.22 10.97
C ILE A 295 14.68 -7.70 9.54
N TRP A 296 14.07 -8.44 8.64
CA TRP A 296 14.02 -8.08 7.24
C TRP A 296 12.60 -8.20 6.68
N SER A 297 12.35 -7.61 5.50
CA SER A 297 11.01 -7.59 4.92
C SER A 297 9.95 -7.05 5.89
N HIS A 298 10.31 -6.01 6.70
CA HIS A 298 9.34 -5.29 7.52
C HIS A 298 8.42 -4.49 6.60
N GLN A 299 7.13 -4.78 6.62
CA GLN A 299 6.20 -4.27 5.60
C GLN A 299 4.73 -4.37 6.02
N ASN A 300 3.86 -3.86 5.13
CA ASN A 300 2.41 -3.97 5.24
C ASN A 300 1.90 -3.41 6.56
N PHE A 301 1.99 -2.09 6.70
CA PHE A 301 1.49 -1.39 7.87
C PHE A 301 -0.02 -1.17 7.75
N TYR A 302 -0.76 -1.66 8.74
CA TYR A 302 -2.21 -1.52 8.86
C TYR A 302 -2.54 -0.73 10.13
N PRO A 303 -3.03 0.49 10.00
CA PRO A 303 -3.42 1.32 11.13
C PRO A 303 -4.69 0.81 11.80
N LEU A 304 -4.69 0.87 13.13
CA LEU A 304 -5.83 0.58 13.98
C LEU A 304 -5.78 1.46 15.22
N LYS A 305 -6.49 2.58 15.23
CA LYS A 305 -6.39 3.61 16.27
C LYS A 305 -4.91 4.02 16.49
N GLU A 306 -4.42 3.93 17.73
CA GLU A 306 -3.02 4.21 18.10
C GLU A 306 -2.03 3.07 17.76
N ILE A 307 -2.51 1.97 17.19
CA ILE A 307 -1.68 0.81 16.85
C ILE A 307 -1.36 0.78 15.35
N LEU A 308 -0.11 0.49 15.02
CA LEU A 308 0.31 0.08 13.69
C LEU A 308 0.58 -1.42 13.72
N ILE A 309 -0.20 -2.17 12.97
CA ILE A 309 0.04 -3.60 12.77
C ILE A 309 0.93 -3.74 11.54
N SER A 310 1.98 -4.54 11.66
CA SER A 310 2.88 -4.81 10.54
C SER A 310 3.36 -6.25 10.56
N THR A 311 4.01 -6.66 9.48
CA THR A 311 4.64 -7.97 9.41
C THR A 311 6.11 -7.81 9.04
N TYR A 312 6.96 -8.69 9.58
CA TYR A 312 8.35 -8.78 9.19
C TYR A 312 8.82 -10.22 9.15
N ARG A 313 10.02 -10.44 8.66
CA ARG A 313 10.71 -11.72 8.75
C ARG A 313 11.96 -11.60 9.61
N TYR A 314 12.17 -12.63 10.39
CA TYR A 314 13.38 -12.84 11.16
C TYR A 314 13.82 -14.30 10.97
N GLN A 315 15.02 -14.53 10.45
CA GLN A 315 15.44 -15.84 9.95
C GLN A 315 14.41 -16.37 8.92
N ASN A 316 13.89 -17.59 9.10
CA ASN A 316 12.88 -18.18 8.22
C ASN A 316 11.43 -17.99 8.69
N CYS A 317 11.23 -17.22 9.76
CA CYS A 317 9.92 -17.06 10.37
C CYS A 317 9.33 -15.70 10.05
N ARG A 318 8.02 -15.67 9.83
CA ARG A 318 7.23 -14.43 9.77
C ARG A 318 6.74 -14.09 11.16
N TYR A 319 6.66 -12.79 11.44
CA TYR A 319 6.16 -12.24 12.69
C TYR A 319 5.07 -11.21 12.39
N ILE A 320 4.10 -11.12 13.30
CA ILE A 320 3.21 -9.97 13.40
C ILE A 320 3.78 -9.05 14.45
N ASN A 321 3.85 -7.77 14.14
CA ASN A 321 4.34 -6.74 15.06
C ASN A 321 3.25 -5.69 15.29
N LEU A 322 2.95 -5.44 16.56
CA LEU A 322 2.01 -4.42 17.00
C LEU A 322 2.80 -3.27 17.62
N ILE A 323 2.73 -2.10 17.00
CA ILE A 323 3.41 -0.88 17.42
C ILE A 323 2.38 0.03 18.09
N ASP A 324 2.45 0.19 19.40
CA ASP A 324 1.68 1.15 20.16
C ASP A 324 2.40 2.51 20.11
N THR A 325 1.84 3.43 19.32
CA THR A 325 2.48 4.73 19.06
C THR A 325 2.37 5.70 20.26
N GLU A 326 1.36 5.55 21.08
CA GLU A 326 1.21 6.36 22.30
C GLU A 326 2.20 5.93 23.39
N LYS A 327 2.31 4.61 23.65
CA LYS A 327 3.24 4.06 24.63
C LYS A 327 4.67 3.99 24.13
N LYS A 328 4.88 4.16 22.81
CA LYS A 328 6.18 4.01 22.13
C LYS A 328 6.80 2.63 22.36
N GLN A 329 6.00 1.60 22.21
CA GLN A 329 6.37 0.20 22.41
C GLN A 329 5.99 -0.66 21.23
N SER A 330 6.74 -1.71 20.98
CA SER A 330 6.36 -2.74 20.03
C SER A 330 6.31 -4.12 20.66
N HIS A 331 5.43 -4.96 20.11
CA HIS A 331 5.24 -6.34 20.55
C HIS A 331 5.23 -7.23 19.32
N SER A 332 6.13 -8.18 19.30
CA SER A 332 6.32 -9.10 18.15
C SER A 332 5.87 -10.51 18.53
N PHE A 333 5.11 -11.13 17.64
CA PHE A 333 4.48 -12.42 17.89
C PHE A 333 4.77 -13.39 16.75
N ARG A 334 5.17 -14.60 17.13
CA ARG A 334 5.42 -15.72 16.23
C ARG A 334 4.16 -16.56 15.98
N PHE A 335 3.26 -16.60 16.97
CA PHE A 335 2.01 -17.32 16.92
C PHE A 335 0.84 -16.40 17.22
N VAL A 336 -0.34 -16.76 16.73
CA VAL A 336 -1.60 -16.09 17.05
C VAL A 336 -2.53 -17.12 17.69
N TYR A 337 -2.99 -16.84 18.90
CA TYR A 337 -4.05 -17.60 19.54
C TYR A 337 -5.36 -16.84 19.39
N GLU A 338 -6.18 -17.30 18.47
CA GLU A 338 -7.52 -16.78 18.30
C GLU A 338 -8.44 -17.43 19.36
N ASP A 339 -8.76 -16.69 20.38
CA ASP A 339 -9.50 -17.14 21.57
C ASP A 339 -10.89 -16.49 21.72
N ILE A 340 -11.32 -15.71 20.74
CA ILE A 340 -12.63 -15.06 20.76
C ILE A 340 -13.71 -16.01 20.18
N LYS A 341 -13.41 -16.69 19.07
CA LYS A 341 -14.39 -17.47 18.32
C LYS A 341 -14.03 -18.95 18.16
N TYR A 342 -12.80 -19.26 17.73
CA TYR A 342 -12.42 -20.61 17.32
C TYR A 342 -11.52 -21.36 18.31
N GLY A 343 -10.83 -20.66 19.19
CA GLY A 343 -9.87 -21.27 20.11
C GLY A 343 -8.66 -21.90 19.41
N LEU A 344 -8.15 -21.28 18.35
CA LEU A 344 -7.13 -21.86 17.48
C LEU A 344 -5.78 -21.16 17.66
N VAL A 345 -4.71 -21.94 17.66
CA VAL A 345 -3.35 -21.44 17.55
C VAL A 345 -2.91 -21.49 16.09
N LEU A 346 -2.47 -20.35 15.57
CA LEU A 346 -2.11 -20.11 14.19
C LEU A 346 -0.62 -19.77 14.10
N ASP A 347 0.10 -20.40 13.18
CA ASP A 347 1.46 -20.03 12.84
C ASP A 347 1.45 -18.83 11.88
N THR A 348 2.18 -17.76 12.19
CA THR A 348 2.25 -16.58 11.33
C THR A 348 2.88 -16.86 9.96
N ASN A 349 3.55 -18.00 9.76
CA ASN A 349 4.03 -18.46 8.45
C ASN A 349 2.91 -19.02 7.57
N ASP A 350 1.77 -19.35 8.14
CA ASP A 350 0.66 -19.88 7.36
C ASP A 350 0.19 -18.81 6.37
N ARG A 351 -0.01 -19.19 5.11
CA ARG A 351 -0.31 -18.26 4.00
C ARG A 351 -1.66 -17.55 4.15
N TRP A 352 -2.54 -18.11 4.94
CA TRP A 352 -3.90 -17.64 5.12
C TRP A 352 -4.04 -16.45 6.09
N LEU A 353 -3.02 -16.08 6.83
CA LEU A 353 -2.98 -14.83 7.59
C LEU A 353 -2.61 -13.65 6.65
N SER A 354 -3.53 -13.30 5.77
CA SER A 354 -3.32 -12.19 4.83
C SER A 354 -4.17 -10.99 5.24
N PHE A 355 -3.50 -9.95 5.74
CA PHE A 355 -4.12 -8.65 5.90
C PHE A 355 -4.34 -8.03 4.52
N VAL A 356 -5.55 -7.53 4.27
CA VAL A 356 -5.92 -6.92 3.00
C VAL A 356 -6.42 -5.49 3.15
N GLY A 357 -6.65 -5.03 4.38
CA GLY A 357 -7.08 -3.67 4.64
C GLY A 357 -7.13 -3.34 6.12
N SER A 358 -7.34 -2.08 6.40
CA SER A 358 -7.69 -1.57 7.73
C SER A 358 -8.36 -0.21 7.60
N ASP A 359 -9.13 0.12 8.61
CA ASP A 359 -9.53 1.48 8.92
C ASP A 359 -9.19 1.79 10.39
N ASN A 360 -9.58 2.97 10.89
CA ASN A 360 -9.28 3.33 12.28
C ASN A 360 -9.95 2.44 13.32
N ASN A 361 -10.90 1.57 12.96
CA ASN A 361 -11.68 0.77 13.89
C ASN A 361 -11.43 -0.72 13.76
N GLU A 362 -11.05 -1.19 12.59
CA GLU A 362 -10.88 -2.62 12.31
C GLU A 362 -9.74 -2.91 11.35
N VAL A 363 -9.22 -4.13 11.44
CA VAL A 363 -8.29 -4.71 10.49
C VAL A 363 -9.01 -5.80 9.73
N ILE A 364 -8.80 -5.88 8.42
CA ILE A 364 -9.48 -6.79 7.53
C ILE A 364 -8.50 -7.83 7.02
N LEU A 365 -8.84 -9.10 7.22
CA LEU A 365 -8.14 -10.25 6.66
C LEU A 365 -9.01 -10.90 5.58
N ALA A 366 -8.38 -11.49 4.57
CA ALA A 366 -9.06 -12.31 3.58
C ALA A 366 -8.71 -13.77 3.79
N PHE A 367 -9.72 -14.60 3.81
CA PHE A 367 -9.62 -16.06 3.89
C PHE A 367 -10.24 -16.67 2.64
N ASP A 368 -9.45 -17.45 1.93
CA ASP A 368 -9.93 -18.30 0.84
C ASP A 368 -10.46 -19.64 1.37
N SER A 369 -11.03 -20.43 0.49
CA SER A 369 -11.58 -21.76 0.83
C SER A 369 -10.53 -22.70 1.43
N PHE A 370 -9.26 -22.59 1.00
CA PHE A 370 -8.19 -23.40 1.56
C PHE A 370 -7.90 -23.03 3.02
N ALA A 371 -7.84 -21.74 3.33
CA ALA A 371 -7.67 -21.25 4.69
C ALA A 371 -8.84 -21.65 5.60
N LEU A 372 -10.07 -21.55 5.07
CA LEU A 372 -11.27 -21.96 5.79
C LEU A 372 -11.28 -23.47 6.09
N ASN A 373 -10.90 -24.29 5.13
CA ASN A 373 -10.85 -25.75 5.32
C ASN A 373 -9.82 -26.16 6.39
N LEU A 374 -8.67 -25.46 6.49
CA LEU A 374 -7.71 -25.69 7.58
C LEU A 374 -8.32 -25.36 8.97
N VAL A 375 -9.16 -24.33 9.05
CA VAL A 375 -9.89 -23.99 10.27
C VAL A 375 -10.91 -25.10 10.61
N HIS A 376 -11.68 -25.54 9.62
CA HIS A 376 -12.68 -26.62 9.80
C HIS A 376 -12.04 -27.95 10.21
N GLU A 377 -10.95 -28.38 9.56
CA GLU A 377 -10.19 -29.58 9.93
C GLU A 377 -9.71 -29.54 11.39
N ARG A 378 -9.21 -28.41 11.85
CA ARG A 378 -8.76 -28.24 13.24
C ARG A 378 -9.90 -28.29 14.25
N ASN A 379 -11.11 -27.87 13.84
CA ASN A 379 -12.30 -27.90 14.67
C ASN A 379 -13.07 -29.24 14.56
N ASN A 380 -12.60 -30.20 13.76
CA ASN A 380 -13.33 -31.42 13.39
C ASN A 380 -14.70 -31.15 12.74
N GLU A 381 -14.79 -30.06 11.98
CA GLU A 381 -15.93 -29.71 11.16
C GLU A 381 -15.77 -30.28 9.75
N GLU A 382 -16.88 -30.48 9.01
CA GLU A 382 -16.78 -30.88 7.61
C GLU A 382 -16.19 -29.73 6.77
N PRO A 383 -15.24 -30.00 5.86
CA PRO A 383 -14.67 -28.98 5.00
C PRO A 383 -15.77 -28.39 4.10
N GLU A 384 -15.71 -27.07 3.90
CA GLU A 384 -16.54 -26.41 2.89
C GLU A 384 -16.12 -26.87 1.49
N GLU A 385 -17.08 -27.12 0.59
CA GLU A 385 -16.77 -27.42 -0.82
C GLU A 385 -16.01 -26.21 -1.41
N ASP A 386 -14.95 -26.49 -2.18
CA ASP A 386 -14.11 -25.46 -2.81
C ASP A 386 -14.86 -24.80 -3.99
N ASN A 387 -15.76 -23.89 -3.66
CA ASN A 387 -16.62 -23.19 -4.62
C ASN A 387 -16.18 -21.72 -4.83
N GLY A 388 -14.90 -21.38 -4.56
CA GLY A 388 -14.41 -20.00 -4.65
C GLY A 388 -15.03 -19.09 -3.59
N ILE A 389 -15.33 -19.63 -2.41
CA ILE A 389 -15.85 -18.88 -1.27
C ILE A 389 -14.70 -18.10 -0.65
N PHE A 390 -14.88 -16.80 -0.49
CA PHE A 390 -14.00 -15.94 0.28
C PHE A 390 -14.76 -15.34 1.46
N LYS A 391 -14.08 -15.29 2.60
CA LYS A 391 -14.57 -14.57 3.77
C LYS A 391 -13.62 -13.41 4.09
N LEU A 392 -14.19 -12.26 4.38
CA LEU A 392 -13.49 -11.20 5.07
C LEU A 392 -13.66 -11.44 6.58
N VAL A 393 -12.58 -11.39 7.31
CA VAL A 393 -12.58 -11.46 8.76
C VAL A 393 -12.13 -10.11 9.29
N THR A 394 -12.99 -9.43 10.03
CA THR A 394 -12.66 -8.14 10.62
C THR A 394 -12.39 -8.28 12.12
N LEU A 395 -11.28 -7.71 12.55
CA LEU A 395 -10.87 -7.64 13.96
C LEU A 395 -11.04 -6.21 14.42
N ALA A 396 -12.03 -5.94 15.28
CA ALA A 396 -12.29 -4.62 15.83
C ALA A 396 -11.70 -4.47 17.23
N ARG A 397 -11.25 -3.24 17.56
CA ARG A 397 -10.68 -2.89 18.85
C ARG A 397 -11.66 -2.14 19.76
#